data_5c5e92a815d5138750dd661faf4a0f7a
#
_entry.id   5c5e92a815d5138750dd661faf4a0f7a
#
_cell.length_a   1.000
_cell.length_b   1.000
_cell.length_c   1.000
_cell.angle_alpha   90.00
_cell.angle_beta   90.00
_cell.angle_gamma   90.00
#
_symmetry.space_group_name_H-M   'P 1'
#
loop_
_entity.id
_entity.type
_entity.pdbx_description
1 polymer ?
#
loop_
_entity_poly.entity_id
_entity_poly.type
_entity_poly.pdbx_seq_one_letter_code
_entity_poly.pdbx_strand_id
1 'polypeptide(L)'
;MRITKKTILAIGLIASSLTLNSCDYNDNNVVLRRPTALVTVYPSAPDGFFMQLDESMSLVPTNMKASPFGDKKVRALVNYTIEEESYGGNQLSVYVNWIDSIRTKQSVMTQGSEEKDAKAFGNDPIEIVRDWVSVA
;
A
#
# COMPACT_ATOMS: atom_id res chain seq x y z
N MET A 1 -51.68 -25.23 -30.16
CA MET A 1 -50.85 -25.80 -29.08
C MET A 1 -51.14 -25.02 -27.79
N ARG A 2 -51.85 -25.62 -26.81
CA ARG A 2 -52.20 -24.94 -25.57
C ARG A 2 -51.00 -25.02 -24.58
N ILE A 3 -50.34 -23.91 -24.41
CA ILE A 3 -49.25 -23.81 -23.44
C ILE A 3 -49.87 -23.80 -22.04
N THR A 4 -49.68 -24.85 -21.26
CA THR A 4 -50.21 -24.96 -19.91
C THR A 4 -49.45 -24.07 -18.94
N LYS A 5 -50.12 -23.55 -17.89
CA LYS A 5 -49.54 -22.67 -16.87
C LYS A 5 -48.26 -23.26 -16.22
N LYS A 6 -48.15 -24.58 -16.16
CA LYS A 6 -46.98 -25.31 -15.66
C LYS A 6 -45.75 -25.17 -16.55
N THR A 7 -45.94 -25.08 -17.88
CA THR A 7 -44.85 -24.90 -18.85
C THR A 7 -44.26 -23.48 -18.79
N ILE A 8 -45.09 -22.48 -18.54
CA ILE A 8 -44.66 -21.09 -18.39
C ILE A 8 -43.82 -20.93 -17.10
N LEU A 9 -44.18 -21.63 -16.02
CA LEU A 9 -43.43 -21.56 -14.77
C LEU A 9 -42.05 -22.23 -14.89
N ALA A 10 -41.93 -23.31 -15.66
CA ALA A 10 -40.65 -23.98 -15.92
C ALA A 10 -39.70 -23.14 -16.78
N ILE A 11 -40.25 -22.41 -17.76
CA ILE A 11 -39.44 -21.52 -18.61
C ILE A 11 -38.95 -20.29 -17.81
N GLY A 12 -39.77 -19.77 -16.91
CA GLY A 12 -39.42 -18.66 -16.02
C GLY A 12 -38.26 -18.99 -15.07
N LEU A 13 -38.19 -20.23 -14.56
CA LEU A 13 -37.15 -20.69 -13.66
C LEU A 13 -35.81 -20.91 -14.40
N ILE A 14 -35.82 -21.32 -15.65
CA ILE A 14 -34.60 -21.49 -16.46
C ILE A 14 -34.01 -20.14 -16.88
N ALA A 15 -34.87 -19.16 -17.15
CA ALA A 15 -34.40 -17.82 -17.52
C ALA A 15 -33.72 -17.06 -16.39
N SER A 16 -34.08 -17.34 -15.13
CA SER A 16 -33.47 -16.69 -13.97
C SER A 16 -32.09 -17.26 -13.56
N SER A 17 -31.73 -18.43 -14.06
CA SER A 17 -30.42 -19.04 -13.76
C SER A 17 -29.28 -18.58 -14.67
N LEU A 18 -29.58 -17.80 -15.73
CA LEU A 18 -28.58 -17.36 -16.69
C LEU A 18 -27.98 -15.98 -16.37
N THR A 19 -28.40 -15.34 -15.29
CA THR A 19 -27.91 -14.00 -14.93
C THR A 19 -26.87 -13.99 -13.81
N LEU A 20 -26.36 -15.16 -13.39
CA LEU A 20 -25.29 -15.25 -12.43
C LEU A 20 -23.90 -15.42 -13.09
N ASN A 21 -23.67 -14.77 -14.22
CA ASN A 21 -22.33 -14.53 -14.71
C ASN A 21 -21.74 -13.36 -13.91
N SER A 22 -21.50 -13.65 -12.62
CA SER A 22 -20.70 -12.83 -11.77
C SER A 22 -19.24 -12.95 -12.23
N CYS A 23 -18.69 -11.85 -12.71
CA CYS A 23 -17.28 -11.54 -12.78
C CYS A 23 -16.39 -12.72 -13.19
N ASP A 24 -16.28 -12.92 -14.48
CA ASP A 24 -15.15 -13.63 -15.05
C ASP A 24 -13.90 -12.81 -14.74
N TYR A 25 -13.22 -13.21 -13.67
CA TYR A 25 -11.91 -12.67 -13.32
C TYR A 25 -10.93 -13.29 -14.32
N ASN A 26 -10.86 -12.66 -15.48
CA ASN A 26 -9.98 -13.08 -16.56
C ASN A 26 -8.54 -12.79 -16.15
N ASP A 27 -7.89 -13.75 -15.53
CA ASP A 27 -6.52 -13.72 -15.01
C ASP A 27 -5.45 -13.51 -16.10
N ASN A 28 -5.87 -13.39 -17.36
CA ASN A 28 -4.97 -13.17 -18.49
C ASN A 28 -4.66 -11.68 -18.79
N ASN A 29 -5.32 -10.74 -18.13
CA ASN A 29 -4.80 -9.40 -18.04
C ASN A 29 -3.73 -9.41 -16.96
N VAL A 30 -2.49 -9.40 -17.36
CA VAL A 30 -1.39 -8.94 -16.52
C VAL A 30 -1.70 -7.49 -16.17
N VAL A 31 -2.54 -7.31 -15.17
CA VAL A 31 -2.68 -6.01 -14.51
C VAL A 31 -1.29 -5.78 -13.95
N LEU A 32 -0.54 -4.91 -14.61
CA LEU A 32 0.71 -4.39 -14.07
C LEU A 32 0.34 -3.79 -12.72
N ARG A 33 0.41 -4.63 -11.68
CA ARG A 33 0.19 -4.19 -10.32
C ARG A 33 1.31 -3.22 -10.03
N ARG A 34 0.98 -1.94 -9.99
CA ARG A 34 1.85 -0.87 -9.56
C ARG A 34 1.45 -0.49 -8.14
N PRO A 35 1.78 -1.31 -7.15
CA PRO A 35 1.40 -1.04 -5.79
C PRO A 35 2.08 0.24 -5.31
N THR A 36 1.36 0.97 -4.47
CA THR A 36 1.93 2.07 -3.70
C THR A 36 2.02 1.63 -2.26
N ALA A 37 3.18 1.77 -1.67
CA ALA A 37 3.43 1.34 -0.31
C ALA A 37 4.16 2.41 0.50
N LEU A 38 3.95 2.34 1.81
CA LEU A 38 4.70 3.10 2.79
C LEU A 38 5.93 2.30 3.21
N VAL A 39 7.11 2.86 2.99
CA VAL A 39 8.38 2.18 3.25
C VAL A 39 9.30 3.02 4.12
N THR A 40 10.29 2.36 4.70
CA THR A 40 11.45 3.02 5.28
C THR A 40 12.64 2.80 4.38
N VAL A 41 13.19 3.87 3.86
CA VAL A 41 14.39 3.86 3.01
C VAL A 41 15.63 3.79 3.89
N TYR A 42 16.45 2.76 3.67
CA TYR A 42 17.72 2.57 4.33
C TYR A 42 18.85 2.71 3.32
N PRO A 43 19.71 3.71 3.47
CA PRO A 43 20.92 3.77 2.67
C PRO A 43 21.82 2.59 3.02
N SER A 44 22.45 2.00 2.03
CA SER A 44 23.41 0.91 2.17
C SER A 44 24.72 1.32 1.55
N ALA A 45 25.81 1.24 2.32
CA ALA A 45 27.13 1.53 1.80
C ALA A 45 27.68 0.32 1.00
N PRO A 46 28.54 0.52 -0.03
CA PRO A 46 29.03 1.81 -0.52
C PRO A 46 28.12 2.49 -1.55
N ASP A 47 27.27 1.79 -2.28
CA ASP A 47 26.49 2.37 -3.36
C ASP A 47 25.15 1.62 -3.50
N GLY A 48 24.20 1.94 -2.66
CA GLY A 48 22.88 1.34 -2.77
C GLY A 48 21.92 1.78 -1.69
N PHE A 49 20.72 1.27 -1.77
CA PHE A 49 19.71 1.38 -0.71
C PHE A 49 18.68 0.26 -0.87
N PHE A 50 17.97 0.00 0.20
CA PHE A 50 16.78 -0.85 0.18
C PHE A 50 15.63 -0.13 0.89
N MET A 51 14.43 -0.59 0.63
CA MET A 51 13.22 -0.03 1.19
C MET A 51 12.51 -1.11 2.01
N GLN A 52 12.48 -0.94 3.32
CA GLN A 52 11.78 -1.85 4.22
C GLN A 52 10.27 -1.63 4.11
N LEU A 53 9.55 -2.66 3.73
CA LEU A 53 8.10 -2.63 3.59
C LEU A 53 7.42 -2.99 4.92
N ASP A 54 7.85 -4.10 5.53
CA ASP A 54 7.39 -4.59 6.83
C ASP A 54 8.54 -5.31 7.57
N GLU A 55 8.24 -5.99 8.66
CA GLU A 55 9.25 -6.69 9.47
C GLU A 55 10.01 -7.78 8.70
N SER A 56 9.40 -8.36 7.68
CA SER A 56 9.91 -9.51 6.94
C SER A 56 10.30 -9.20 5.51
N MET A 57 9.77 -8.14 4.91
CA MET A 57 9.88 -7.87 3.48
C MET A 57 10.61 -6.56 3.19
N SER A 58 11.56 -6.63 2.28
CA SER A 58 12.25 -5.45 1.74
C SER A 58 12.19 -5.39 0.22
N LEU A 59 12.19 -4.18 -0.31
CA LEU A 59 12.19 -3.88 -1.74
C LEU A 59 13.59 -3.41 -2.14
N VAL A 60 14.15 -4.01 -3.16
CA VAL A 60 15.45 -3.65 -3.73
C VAL A 60 15.23 -3.03 -5.10
N PRO A 61 15.53 -1.74 -5.28
CA PRO A 61 15.33 -1.08 -6.56
C PRO A 61 16.35 -1.54 -7.61
N THR A 62 15.89 -1.80 -8.82
CA THR A 62 16.73 -2.19 -9.96
C THR A 62 17.16 -1.01 -10.81
N ASN A 63 16.34 0.03 -10.86
CA ASN A 63 16.54 1.21 -11.69
C ASN A 63 17.22 2.39 -10.97
N MET A 64 17.50 2.26 -9.67
CA MET A 64 18.14 3.31 -8.87
C MET A 64 19.35 2.75 -8.12
N LYS A 65 20.52 3.31 -8.32
CA LYS A 65 21.75 2.87 -7.65
C LYS A 65 21.97 3.52 -6.29
N ALA A 66 21.47 4.73 -6.09
CA ALA A 66 21.63 5.48 -4.86
C ALA A 66 20.29 6.00 -4.36
N SER A 67 20.17 6.15 -3.04
CA SER A 67 18.99 6.75 -2.42
C SER A 67 18.80 8.20 -2.87
N PRO A 68 17.59 8.60 -3.29
CA PRO A 68 17.31 9.99 -3.64
C PRO A 68 17.35 10.93 -2.42
N PHE A 69 17.44 10.36 -1.21
CA PHE A 69 17.48 11.10 0.07
C PHE A 69 18.89 11.15 0.69
N GLY A 70 19.91 10.73 -0.07
CA GLY A 70 21.29 10.63 0.41
C GLY A 70 21.46 9.57 1.50
N ASP A 71 22.31 9.86 2.49
CA ASP A 71 22.66 8.92 3.57
C ASP A 71 21.66 8.93 4.74
N LYS A 72 20.47 9.47 4.52
CA LYS A 72 19.46 9.58 5.59
C LYS A 72 18.47 8.44 5.50
N LYS A 73 18.16 7.85 6.66
CA LYS A 73 17.00 6.98 6.82
C LYS A 73 15.74 7.82 6.76
N VAL A 74 14.83 7.53 5.81
CA VAL A 74 13.64 8.33 5.53
C VAL A 74 12.41 7.45 5.37
N ARG A 75 11.28 7.88 5.93
CA ARG A 75 9.97 7.29 5.59
C ARG A 75 9.51 7.87 4.26
N ALA A 76 9.04 7.02 3.37
CA ALA A 76 8.64 7.40 2.03
C ALA A 76 7.41 6.64 1.55
N LEU A 77 6.67 7.25 0.63
CA LEU A 77 5.71 6.56 -0.22
C LEU A 77 6.43 6.18 -1.51
N VAL A 78 6.30 4.94 -1.91
CA VAL A 78 6.88 4.43 -3.15
C VAL A 78 5.80 3.79 -4.01
N ASN A 79 5.81 4.08 -5.30
CA ASN A 79 5.07 3.32 -6.30
C ASN A 79 6.06 2.50 -7.12
N TYR A 80 5.82 1.21 -7.24
CA TYR A 80 6.78 0.30 -7.83
C TYR A 80 6.09 -0.76 -8.70
N THR A 81 6.88 -1.41 -9.53
CA THR A 81 6.51 -2.58 -10.31
C THR A 81 7.42 -3.72 -9.89
N ILE A 82 6.84 -4.87 -9.55
CA ILE A 82 7.62 -6.04 -9.18
C ILE A 82 8.21 -6.61 -10.46
N GLU A 83 9.54 -6.78 -10.50
CA GLU A 83 10.26 -7.36 -11.63
C GLU A 83 10.58 -8.84 -11.39
N GLU A 84 11.05 -9.17 -10.18
CA GLU A 84 11.34 -10.55 -9.79
C GLU A 84 10.89 -10.79 -8.35
N GLU A 85 10.19 -11.88 -8.14
CA GLU A 85 9.95 -12.43 -6.82
C GLU A 85 11.12 -13.36 -6.46
N SER A 86 11.87 -13.02 -5.43
CA SER A 86 12.92 -13.91 -4.93
C SER A 86 12.27 -15.10 -4.25
N TYR A 87 12.35 -16.27 -4.88
CA TYR A 87 11.88 -17.53 -4.30
C TYR A 87 12.69 -17.83 -3.02
N GLY A 88 12.03 -17.69 -1.87
CA GLY A 88 12.61 -17.99 -0.56
C GLY A 88 13.37 -16.85 0.12
N GLY A 89 13.35 -15.65 -0.44
CA GLY A 89 13.96 -14.45 0.15
C GLY A 89 12.92 -13.45 0.61
N ASN A 90 13.24 -12.73 1.67
CA ASN A 90 12.46 -11.62 2.20
C ASN A 90 12.70 -10.33 1.39
N GLN A 91 13.05 -10.45 0.11
CA GLN A 91 13.40 -9.34 -0.77
C GLN A 91 12.67 -9.46 -2.10
N LEU A 92 12.15 -8.34 -2.59
CA LEU A 92 11.58 -8.22 -3.92
C LEU A 92 12.43 -7.26 -4.75
N SER A 93 12.79 -7.67 -5.96
CA SER A 93 13.40 -6.80 -6.97
C SER A 93 12.30 -5.97 -7.63
N VAL A 94 12.43 -4.65 -7.57
CA VAL A 94 11.37 -3.72 -7.99
C VAL A 94 11.90 -2.61 -8.87
N TYR A 95 11.12 -2.24 -9.86
CA TYR A 95 11.30 -0.99 -10.61
C TYR A 95 10.53 0.12 -9.90
N VAL A 96 11.22 1.14 -9.43
CA VAL A 96 10.62 2.29 -8.78
C VAL A 96 10.07 3.26 -9.83
N ASN A 97 8.75 3.46 -9.85
CA ASN A 97 8.11 4.42 -10.74
C ASN A 97 8.25 5.85 -10.20
N TRP A 98 8.01 6.02 -8.91
CA TRP A 98 8.27 7.26 -8.17
C TRP A 98 8.41 6.96 -6.68
N ILE A 99 9.08 7.85 -5.96
CA ILE A 99 9.27 7.79 -4.52
C ILE A 99 9.30 9.20 -3.93
N ASP A 100 8.50 9.43 -2.89
CA ASP A 100 8.38 10.70 -2.21
C ASP A 100 8.56 10.56 -0.70
N SER A 101 9.35 11.44 -0.11
CA SER A 101 9.57 11.45 1.33
C SER A 101 8.34 11.94 2.09
N ILE A 102 8.03 11.28 3.20
CA ILE A 102 7.01 11.74 4.12
C ILE A 102 7.66 12.69 5.13
N ARG A 103 7.05 13.85 5.29
CA ARG A 103 7.50 14.81 6.30
C ARG A 103 7.24 14.22 7.70
N THR A 104 8.30 13.98 8.42
CA THR A 104 8.24 13.55 9.82
C THR A 104 8.63 14.73 10.70
N LYS A 105 7.86 14.96 11.76
CA LYS A 105 8.24 15.87 12.83
C LYS A 105 8.71 15.03 14.01
N GLN A 106 9.74 15.51 14.69
CA GLN A 106 10.10 14.90 15.98
C GLN A 106 8.98 15.12 16.98
N SER A 107 8.66 14.09 17.75
CA SER A 107 7.80 14.24 18.91
C SER A 107 8.47 15.18 19.92
N VAL A 108 7.71 16.07 20.49
CA VAL A 108 8.19 17.01 21.49
C VAL A 108 7.63 16.63 22.86
N MET A 109 8.43 16.85 23.88
CA MET A 109 8.00 16.64 25.27
C MET A 109 7.07 17.77 25.69
N THR A 110 6.08 17.44 26.53
CA THR A 110 5.23 18.44 27.17
C THR A 110 6.09 19.44 27.96
N GLN A 111 5.67 20.71 27.98
CA GLN A 111 6.28 21.77 28.76
C GLN A 111 5.85 21.75 30.24
N GLY A 112 5.08 20.72 30.62
CA GLY A 112 4.65 20.49 31.99
C GLY A 112 3.38 21.22 32.43
N SER A 113 2.73 21.96 31.52
CA SER A 113 1.39 22.50 31.73
C SER A 113 0.68 22.75 30.41
N GLU A 114 -0.65 22.60 30.43
CA GLU A 114 -1.50 22.77 29.27
C GLU A 114 -1.37 24.18 28.63
N GLU A 115 -1.26 25.23 29.47
CA GLU A 115 -1.10 26.59 28.98
C GLU A 115 0.22 26.80 28.23
N LYS A 116 1.31 26.21 28.73
CA LYS A 116 2.62 26.28 28.07
C LYS A 116 2.64 25.47 26.79
N ASP A 117 2.02 24.31 26.81
CA ASP A 117 1.91 23.44 25.63
C ASP A 117 1.06 24.11 24.54
N ALA A 118 -0.08 24.71 24.88
CA ALA A 118 -0.91 25.45 23.96
C ALA A 118 -0.17 26.64 23.33
N LYS A 119 0.63 27.35 24.11
CA LYS A 119 1.44 28.49 23.63
C LYS A 119 2.59 28.02 22.71
N ALA A 120 3.20 26.89 22.99
CA ALA A 120 4.34 26.37 22.22
C ALA A 120 3.91 25.64 20.94
N PHE A 121 2.80 24.90 20.98
CA PHE A 121 2.40 23.97 19.93
C PHE A 121 1.06 24.31 19.28
N GLY A 122 0.33 25.25 19.81
CA GLY A 122 -1.02 25.60 19.38
C GLY A 122 -2.09 24.88 20.19
N ASN A 123 -3.33 25.30 20.02
CA ASN A 123 -4.49 24.77 20.74
C ASN A 123 -5.60 24.35 19.77
N ASP A 124 -5.25 24.00 18.57
CA ASP A 124 -6.22 23.49 17.61
C ASP A 124 -6.73 22.12 18.06
N PRO A 125 -8.05 21.90 18.12
CA PRO A 125 -8.59 20.61 18.51
C PRO A 125 -8.23 19.55 17.46
N ILE A 126 -7.65 18.45 17.93
CA ILE A 126 -7.38 17.27 17.10
C ILE A 126 -8.36 16.19 17.50
N GLU A 127 -9.20 15.77 16.58
CA GLU A 127 -10.06 14.61 16.76
C GLU A 127 -9.38 13.37 16.17
N ILE A 128 -9.10 12.37 16.99
CA ILE A 128 -8.58 11.09 16.54
C ILE A 128 -9.77 10.21 16.21
N VAL A 129 -10.08 10.11 14.91
CA VAL A 129 -11.18 9.25 14.42
C VAL A 129 -10.78 7.77 14.46
N ARG A 130 -9.51 7.48 14.22
CA ARG A 130 -8.95 6.13 14.25
C ARG A 130 -7.45 6.20 14.47
N ASP A 131 -6.95 5.38 15.36
CA ASP A 131 -5.53 5.20 15.57
C ASP A 131 -5.12 3.75 15.24
N TRP A 132 -3.90 3.61 14.75
CA TRP A 132 -3.22 2.32 14.64
C TRP A 132 -1.72 2.52 14.81
N VAL A 133 -1.08 1.57 15.41
CA VAL A 133 0.37 1.54 15.52
C VAL A 133 0.91 0.68 14.39
N SER A 134 1.65 1.27 13.46
CA SER A 134 2.47 0.51 12.53
C SER A 134 3.85 0.30 13.17
N VAL A 135 4.15 -0.92 13.49
CA VAL A 135 5.50 -1.32 13.92
C VAL A 135 6.33 -1.44 12.64
N ALA A 136 7.33 -0.60 12.50
CA ALA A 136 8.31 -0.64 11.40
C ALA A 136 9.70 -0.93 11.96
#